data_b854591d70c9eb18e41ea0d4eaf55dc2
#
_entry.id   b854591d70c9eb18e41ea0d4eaf55dc2
#
_cell.length_a   1.000
_cell.length_b   1.000
_cell.length_c   1.000
_cell.angle_alpha   90.00
_cell.angle_beta   90.00
_cell.angle_gamma   90.00
#
_symmetry.space_group_name_H-M   'P 1'
#
loop_
_entity.id
_entity.type
_entity.pdbx_description
1 polymer ?
#
loop_
_entity_poly.entity_id
_entity_poly.type
_entity_poly.pdbx_seq_one_letter_code
_entity_poly.pdbx_strand_id
1 'polypeptide(L)'
;DRAQKIALSIPIVPQVSGAIVEVTDKTNVLLRKGEVLFRLDDSRYRARLNKLEADLSAAEADIRTRKAALSESAANVQRMTAEYERARQDYQRYAKGAAMPVNPFSEQDVNHAEQQYQAQSAALRAAKAQYQQELERLSARFNGEDAQIASLKSQIAEARYDLEQTVFRAPSDGYVTQVLARPGTTAVRLPFKPVMIFIPQQKRQVVAVFRQNAILRLEQGDEAEVVFNGLPGQVYAGKVTKVLPTIPDGSYQASGALQGLSATPGREGVYVMIDLAASRDLAHLPDGVSAQAAVYTDHFAHVSVMRKVLLRMTSWLHYLYLDH
;
A
#
# COMPACT_ATOMS: atom_id res chain seq x y z
N ASP A 1 -17.65 -38.14 7.33
CA ASP A 1 -17.18 -37.46 6.12
C ASP A 1 -15.74 -37.00 6.31
N ARG A 2 -14.98 -36.88 5.22
CA ARG A 2 -13.57 -36.48 5.27
C ARG A 2 -13.44 -35.00 5.62
N ALA A 3 -12.48 -34.70 6.48
CA ALA A 3 -12.15 -33.34 6.87
C ALA A 3 -10.64 -33.17 6.92
N GLN A 4 -10.20 -31.92 6.84
CA GLN A 4 -8.79 -31.56 6.95
C GLN A 4 -8.64 -30.24 7.68
N LYS A 5 -7.66 -30.17 8.58
CA LYS A 5 -7.26 -28.90 9.17
C LYS A 5 -6.57 -28.06 8.11
N ILE A 6 -7.07 -26.88 7.85
CA ILE A 6 -6.49 -25.97 6.85
C ILE A 6 -5.80 -24.79 7.52
N ALA A 7 -4.71 -24.34 6.91
CA ALA A 7 -4.13 -23.03 7.16
C ALA A 7 -4.21 -22.18 5.90
N LEU A 8 -4.59 -20.93 6.07
CA LEU A 8 -4.51 -19.97 4.99
C LEU A 8 -3.03 -19.59 4.80
N SER A 9 -2.47 -19.90 3.66
CA SER A 9 -1.11 -19.51 3.33
C SER A 9 -1.09 -18.22 2.52
N ILE A 10 -0.19 -17.32 2.89
CA ILE A 10 0.02 -16.04 2.21
C ILE A 10 1.37 -16.13 1.49
N PRO A 11 1.38 -16.13 0.15
CA PRO A 11 2.64 -16.04 -0.59
C PRO A 11 3.24 -14.66 -0.41
N ILE A 12 4.46 -14.59 0.08
CA ILE A 12 5.20 -13.34 0.22
C ILE A 12 5.91 -13.03 -1.10
N VAL A 13 5.45 -11.98 -1.76
CA VAL A 13 5.99 -11.49 -3.03
C VAL A 13 6.65 -10.13 -2.80
N PRO A 14 7.89 -9.92 -3.23
CA PRO A 14 8.57 -8.63 -3.09
C PRO A 14 7.83 -7.52 -3.85
N GLN A 15 7.68 -6.37 -3.21
CA GLN A 15 7.11 -5.18 -3.85
C GLN A 15 8.15 -4.44 -4.70
N VAL A 16 9.43 -4.61 -4.37
CA VAL A 16 10.58 -4.05 -5.08
C VAL A 16 11.58 -5.14 -5.40
N SER A 17 12.39 -4.96 -6.43
CA SER A 17 13.38 -5.96 -6.86
C SER A 17 14.77 -5.63 -6.33
N GLY A 18 15.52 -6.62 -5.90
CA GLY A 18 16.89 -6.43 -5.41
C GLY A 18 17.56 -7.74 -5.02
N ALA A 19 18.86 -7.69 -4.77
CA ALA A 19 19.58 -8.82 -4.21
C ALA A 19 19.16 -9.04 -2.76
N ILE A 20 18.96 -10.29 -2.36
CA ILE A 20 18.64 -10.66 -0.99
C ILE A 20 19.93 -10.62 -0.17
N VAL A 21 19.95 -9.80 0.87
CA VAL A 21 21.12 -9.65 1.77
C VAL A 21 20.95 -10.53 2.99
N GLU A 22 19.75 -10.57 3.54
CA GLU A 22 19.43 -11.27 4.79
C GLU A 22 18.11 -12.00 4.67
N VAL A 23 18.01 -13.19 5.21
CA VAL A 23 16.78 -13.99 5.32
C VAL A 23 16.69 -14.53 6.74
N THR A 24 15.49 -14.56 7.31
CA THR A 24 15.27 -15.15 8.64
C THR A 24 15.63 -16.64 8.64
N ASP A 25 16.31 -17.07 9.67
CA ASP A 25 16.62 -18.47 9.97
C ASP A 25 15.49 -19.18 10.72
N LYS A 26 14.51 -18.43 11.22
CA LYS A 26 13.37 -18.93 12.01
C LYS A 26 12.29 -19.59 11.14
N THR A 27 12.63 -20.71 10.51
CA THR A 27 11.65 -21.47 9.74
C THR A 27 10.81 -22.35 10.67
N ASN A 28 9.49 -22.35 10.50
CA ASN A 28 8.50 -23.08 11.33
C ASN A 28 8.52 -22.69 12.82
N VAL A 29 9.05 -21.52 13.15
CA VAL A 29 9.01 -20.92 14.49
C VAL A 29 8.00 -19.77 14.48
N LEU A 30 7.29 -19.57 15.59
CA LEU A 30 6.34 -18.48 15.72
C LEU A 30 7.06 -17.13 15.65
N LEU A 31 6.73 -16.35 14.65
CA LEU A 31 7.17 -14.98 14.45
C LEU A 31 6.07 -14.01 14.90
N ARG A 32 6.44 -12.91 15.49
CA ARG A 32 5.52 -11.84 15.84
C ARG A 32 5.34 -10.89 14.66
N LYS A 33 4.19 -10.22 14.64
CA LYS A 33 3.92 -9.14 13.68
C LYS A 33 5.07 -8.11 13.70
N GLY A 34 5.57 -7.77 12.51
CA GLY A 34 6.64 -6.78 12.34
C GLY A 34 8.06 -7.37 12.39
N GLU A 35 8.26 -8.63 12.79
CA GLU A 35 9.58 -9.27 12.69
C GLU A 35 10.05 -9.33 11.24
N VAL A 36 11.35 -9.13 11.03
CA VAL A 36 11.96 -9.11 9.69
C VAL A 36 11.99 -10.52 9.12
N LEU A 37 11.45 -10.69 7.93
CA LEU A 37 11.46 -11.94 7.18
C LEU A 37 12.68 -12.03 6.27
N PHE A 38 12.95 -10.98 5.53
CA PHE A 38 14.15 -10.84 4.69
C PHE A 38 14.41 -9.37 4.37
N ARG A 39 15.64 -9.09 3.92
CA ARG A 39 16.07 -7.77 3.47
C ARG A 39 16.68 -7.84 2.09
N LEU A 40 16.38 -6.86 1.28
CA LEU A 40 17.02 -6.62 0.00
C LEU A 40 18.14 -5.60 0.15
N ASP A 41 19.09 -5.59 -0.77
CA ASP A 41 20.07 -4.53 -0.91
C ASP A 41 19.34 -3.21 -1.20
N ASP A 42 19.45 -2.28 -0.28
CA ASP A 42 18.78 -0.98 -0.30
C ASP A 42 19.64 0.14 -0.90
N SER A 43 20.88 -0.13 -1.25
CA SER A 43 21.88 0.87 -1.66
C SER A 43 21.37 1.78 -2.78
N ARG A 44 20.76 1.19 -3.82
CA ARG A 44 20.23 1.95 -4.95
C ARG A 44 19.00 2.79 -4.59
N TYR A 45 18.18 2.31 -3.66
CA TYR A 45 16.97 3.00 -3.19
C TYR A 45 17.35 4.19 -2.32
N ARG A 46 18.35 4.04 -1.45
CA ARG A 46 18.93 5.15 -0.67
C ARG A 46 19.58 6.19 -1.58
N ALA A 47 20.36 5.75 -2.57
CA ALA A 47 20.98 6.68 -3.52
C ALA A 47 19.93 7.48 -4.31
N ARG A 48 18.84 6.84 -4.75
CA ARG A 48 17.72 7.52 -5.41
C ARG A 48 17.05 8.55 -4.48
N LEU A 49 16.77 8.16 -3.24
CA LEU A 49 16.16 9.05 -2.25
C LEU A 49 17.06 10.26 -1.97
N ASN A 50 18.34 10.04 -1.69
CA ASN A 50 19.31 11.10 -1.42
C ASN A 50 19.43 12.07 -2.59
N LYS A 51 19.42 11.56 -3.84
CA LYS A 51 19.42 12.40 -5.03
C LYS A 51 18.20 13.31 -5.09
N LEU A 52 17.00 12.75 -4.90
CA LEU A 52 15.76 13.52 -4.94
C LEU A 52 15.67 14.56 -3.81
N GLU A 53 16.19 14.24 -2.62
CA GLU A 53 16.27 15.20 -1.50
C GLU A 53 17.27 16.33 -1.81
N ALA A 54 18.38 16.04 -2.48
CA ALA A 54 19.31 17.06 -2.95
C ALA A 54 18.67 17.94 -4.05
N ASP A 55 17.97 17.33 -5.00
CA ASP A 55 17.25 18.05 -6.07
C ASP A 55 16.16 18.98 -5.47
N LEU A 56 15.45 18.53 -4.43
CA LEU A 56 14.48 19.34 -3.70
C LEU A 56 15.16 20.54 -3.03
N SER A 57 16.28 20.33 -2.35
CA SER A 57 17.04 21.40 -1.70
C SER A 57 17.52 22.44 -2.72
N ALA A 58 17.97 21.99 -3.89
CA ALA A 58 18.36 22.88 -4.99
C ALA A 58 17.18 23.68 -5.54
N ALA A 59 16.02 23.05 -5.75
CA ALA A 59 14.80 23.72 -6.19
C ALA A 59 14.31 24.76 -5.18
N GLU A 60 14.36 24.45 -3.88
CA GLU A 60 14.01 25.41 -2.83
C GLU A 60 14.98 26.60 -2.79
N ALA A 61 16.27 26.39 -3.05
CA ALA A 61 17.26 27.46 -3.15
C ALA A 61 16.97 28.35 -4.36
N ASP A 62 16.63 27.78 -5.50
CA ASP A 62 16.26 28.51 -6.71
C ASP A 62 15.01 29.39 -6.47
N ILE A 63 13.99 28.86 -5.82
CA ILE A 63 12.80 29.65 -5.44
C ILE A 63 13.16 30.80 -4.50
N ARG A 64 14.08 30.61 -3.55
CA ARG A 64 14.55 31.70 -2.67
C ARG A 64 15.24 32.79 -3.49
N THR A 65 16.08 32.40 -4.46
CA THR A 65 16.76 33.34 -5.35
C THR A 65 15.77 34.13 -6.22
N ARG A 66 14.78 33.46 -6.80
CA ARG A 66 13.72 34.12 -7.58
C ARG A 66 12.88 35.07 -6.73
N LYS A 67 12.56 34.71 -5.50
CA LYS A 67 11.85 35.63 -4.57
C LYS A 67 12.69 36.84 -4.23
N ALA A 68 14.00 36.72 -4.07
CA ALA A 68 14.91 37.85 -3.85
C ALA A 68 14.95 38.75 -5.07
N ALA A 69 15.04 38.21 -6.30
CA ALA A 69 14.99 38.97 -7.54
C ALA A 69 13.66 39.73 -7.71
N LEU A 70 12.53 39.12 -7.35
CA LEU A 70 11.22 39.78 -7.34
C LEU A 70 11.20 40.94 -6.34
N SER A 71 11.75 40.76 -5.15
CA SER A 71 11.84 41.82 -4.14
C SER A 71 12.70 42.98 -4.63
N GLU A 72 13.84 42.71 -5.29
CA GLU A 72 14.70 43.72 -5.90
C GLU A 72 14.00 44.49 -7.01
N SER A 73 13.31 43.77 -7.91
CA SER A 73 12.54 44.43 -8.98
C SER A 73 11.40 45.29 -8.44
N ALA A 74 10.74 44.86 -7.35
CA ALA A 74 9.73 45.66 -6.65
C ALA A 74 10.33 46.99 -6.08
N ALA A 75 11.49 46.91 -5.43
CA ALA A 75 12.20 48.05 -4.92
C ALA A 75 12.62 49.02 -6.06
N ASN A 76 13.03 48.45 -7.21
CA ASN A 76 13.34 49.27 -8.40
C ASN A 76 12.10 49.99 -8.93
N VAL A 77 10.93 49.36 -8.98
CA VAL A 77 9.66 50.01 -9.35
C VAL A 77 9.34 51.17 -8.40
N GLN A 78 9.54 51.01 -7.10
CA GLN A 78 9.32 52.08 -6.11
C GLN A 78 10.26 53.27 -6.36
N ARG A 79 11.54 53.01 -6.63
CA ARG A 79 12.51 54.03 -6.95
C ARG A 79 12.12 54.78 -8.22
N MET A 80 11.83 54.09 -9.31
CA MET A 80 11.41 54.71 -10.58
C MET A 80 10.10 55.45 -10.44
N THR A 81 9.20 55.00 -9.58
CA THR A 81 7.95 55.74 -9.28
C THR A 81 8.26 57.09 -8.63
N ALA A 82 9.17 57.15 -7.64
CA ALA A 82 9.55 58.38 -6.98
C ALA A 82 10.24 59.36 -7.95
N GLU A 83 11.12 58.86 -8.82
CA GLU A 83 11.78 59.68 -9.85
C GLU A 83 10.77 60.23 -10.89
N TYR A 84 9.84 59.39 -11.33
CA TYR A 84 8.75 59.81 -12.23
C TYR A 84 7.86 60.88 -11.60
N GLU A 85 7.44 60.71 -10.34
CA GLU A 85 6.61 61.70 -9.66
C GLU A 85 7.32 63.05 -9.49
N ARG A 86 8.63 63.07 -9.23
CA ARG A 86 9.44 64.29 -9.20
C ARG A 86 9.45 64.93 -10.56
N ALA A 87 9.82 64.23 -11.62
CA ALA A 87 9.86 64.75 -12.98
C ALA A 87 8.49 65.29 -13.46
N ARG A 88 7.41 64.56 -13.06
CA ARG A 88 6.03 64.98 -13.34
C ARG A 88 5.67 66.30 -12.66
N GLN A 89 6.03 66.46 -11.39
CA GLN A 89 5.77 67.74 -10.65
C GLN A 89 6.57 68.87 -11.22
N ASP A 90 7.84 68.68 -11.59
CA ASP A 90 8.66 69.65 -12.21
C ASP A 90 8.07 70.06 -13.57
N TYR A 91 7.76 69.12 -14.45
CA TYR A 91 7.10 69.43 -15.73
C TYR A 91 5.80 70.22 -15.56
N GLN A 92 4.93 69.76 -14.61
CA GLN A 92 3.68 70.47 -14.31
C GLN A 92 3.92 71.93 -13.84
N ARG A 93 4.97 72.17 -13.04
CA ARG A 93 5.36 73.50 -12.58
C ARG A 93 5.81 74.38 -13.75
N TYR A 94 6.69 73.87 -14.62
CA TYR A 94 7.17 74.56 -15.79
C TYR A 94 6.05 74.82 -16.82
N ALA A 95 5.22 73.83 -17.09
CA ALA A 95 4.08 73.95 -18.00
C ALA A 95 3.06 75.05 -17.53
N LYS A 96 2.75 75.08 -16.24
CA LYS A 96 1.87 76.10 -15.65
C LYS A 96 2.49 77.47 -15.74
N GLY A 97 3.80 77.64 -15.51
CA GLY A 97 4.49 78.93 -15.65
C GLY A 97 4.55 79.39 -17.07
N ALA A 98 4.76 78.49 -18.03
CA ALA A 98 4.74 78.81 -19.46
C ALA A 98 3.38 79.33 -19.98
N ALA A 99 2.29 78.91 -19.32
CA ALA A 99 0.92 79.37 -19.66
C ALA A 99 0.53 80.68 -19.02
N MET A 100 1.42 81.32 -18.24
CA MET A 100 1.16 82.62 -17.63
C MET A 100 1.43 83.79 -18.63
N PRO A 101 0.79 84.97 -18.49
CA PRO A 101 1.00 86.10 -19.38
C PRO A 101 2.47 86.57 -19.42
N VAL A 102 3.22 86.38 -18.36
CA VAL A 102 4.67 86.56 -18.28
C VAL A 102 5.29 85.24 -17.91
N ASN A 103 5.87 84.54 -18.88
CA ASN A 103 6.53 83.29 -18.67
C ASN A 103 7.84 83.47 -17.88
N PRO A 104 7.96 82.93 -16.65
CA PRO A 104 9.18 83.07 -15.84
C PRO A 104 10.29 82.10 -16.28
N PHE A 105 10.01 81.14 -17.19
CA PHE A 105 10.91 80.06 -17.59
C PHE A 105 11.28 80.23 -19.09
N SER A 106 12.48 79.76 -19.46
CA SER A 106 12.86 79.69 -20.88
C SER A 106 12.16 78.54 -21.59
N GLU A 107 11.96 78.58 -22.88
CA GLU A 107 11.46 77.46 -23.69
C GLU A 107 12.36 76.19 -23.54
N GLN A 108 13.66 76.46 -23.39
CA GLN A 108 14.62 75.35 -23.17
C GLN A 108 14.38 74.65 -21.86
N ASP A 109 14.06 75.33 -20.77
CA ASP A 109 13.75 74.75 -19.48
C ASP A 109 12.47 73.91 -19.53
N VAL A 110 11.43 74.38 -20.22
CA VAL A 110 10.16 73.68 -20.41
C VAL A 110 10.38 72.38 -21.22
N ASN A 111 11.10 72.49 -22.34
CA ASN A 111 11.43 71.36 -23.19
C ASN A 111 12.29 70.32 -22.44
N HIS A 112 13.25 70.77 -21.65
CA HIS A 112 14.09 69.89 -20.84
C HIS A 112 13.25 69.08 -19.77
N ALA A 113 12.35 69.80 -19.08
CA ALA A 113 11.46 69.22 -18.11
C ALA A 113 10.50 68.23 -18.76
N GLU A 114 10.00 68.50 -19.97
CA GLU A 114 9.17 67.54 -20.71
C GLU A 114 9.93 66.25 -21.11
N GLN A 115 11.14 66.44 -21.69
CA GLN A 115 11.97 65.30 -22.06
C GLN A 115 12.33 64.43 -20.85
N GLN A 116 12.63 65.02 -19.69
CA GLN A 116 12.92 64.35 -18.47
C GLN A 116 11.71 63.55 -17.92
N TYR A 117 10.51 64.18 -17.97
CA TYR A 117 9.26 63.49 -17.64
C TYR A 117 8.98 62.33 -18.57
N GLN A 118 9.17 62.43 -19.86
CA GLN A 118 8.99 61.33 -20.82
C GLN A 118 9.99 60.25 -20.61
N ALA A 119 11.27 60.54 -20.33
CA ALA A 119 12.32 59.59 -20.05
C ALA A 119 12.00 58.77 -18.76
N GLN A 120 11.59 59.45 -17.68
CA GLN A 120 11.23 58.79 -16.43
C GLN A 120 9.94 57.96 -16.56
N SER A 121 8.99 58.40 -17.37
CA SER A 121 7.79 57.63 -17.71
C SER A 121 8.14 56.32 -18.43
N ALA A 122 9.07 56.36 -19.37
CA ALA A 122 9.55 55.17 -20.08
C ALA A 122 10.33 54.23 -19.14
N ALA A 123 11.19 54.77 -18.27
CA ALA A 123 11.94 53.99 -17.26
C ALA A 123 11.01 53.29 -16.27
N LEU A 124 9.97 53.97 -15.79
CA LEU A 124 8.98 53.33 -14.88
C LEU A 124 8.21 52.22 -15.59
N ARG A 125 7.83 52.39 -16.87
CA ARG A 125 7.17 51.32 -17.64
C ARG A 125 8.07 50.10 -17.80
N ALA A 126 9.35 50.30 -18.09
CA ALA A 126 10.33 49.23 -18.20
C ALA A 126 10.51 48.47 -16.86
N ALA A 127 10.64 49.20 -15.75
CA ALA A 127 10.74 48.61 -14.42
C ALA A 127 9.50 47.81 -14.05
N LYS A 128 8.30 48.30 -14.37
CA LYS A 128 7.05 47.54 -14.15
C LYS A 128 6.96 46.27 -15.00
N ALA A 129 7.41 46.33 -16.26
CA ALA A 129 7.45 45.15 -17.13
C ALA A 129 8.40 44.07 -16.59
N GLN A 130 9.58 44.50 -16.10
CA GLN A 130 10.53 43.59 -15.47
C GLN A 130 9.93 42.93 -14.20
N TYR A 131 9.28 43.69 -13.33
CA TYR A 131 8.59 43.17 -12.16
C TYR A 131 7.52 42.13 -12.53
N GLN A 132 6.72 42.44 -13.54
CA GLN A 132 5.69 41.53 -14.05
C GLN A 132 6.30 40.23 -14.57
N GLN A 133 7.40 40.30 -15.30
CA GLN A 133 8.12 39.12 -15.78
C GLN A 133 8.61 38.23 -14.63
N GLU A 134 9.19 38.81 -13.57
CA GLU A 134 9.63 38.03 -12.41
C GLU A 134 8.44 37.44 -11.62
N LEU A 135 7.31 38.15 -11.56
CA LEU A 135 6.08 37.67 -10.94
C LEU A 135 5.52 36.45 -11.69
N GLU A 136 5.49 36.50 -13.02
CA GLU A 136 5.03 35.40 -13.87
C GLU A 136 5.91 34.17 -13.71
N ARG A 137 7.24 34.33 -13.59
CA ARG A 137 8.17 33.23 -13.32
C ARG A 137 7.89 32.51 -12.00
N LEU A 138 7.27 33.18 -11.02
CA LEU A 138 6.87 32.59 -9.74
C LEU A 138 5.43 32.09 -9.71
N SER A 139 4.66 32.26 -10.80
CA SER A 139 3.23 31.94 -10.81
C SER A 139 2.89 30.48 -11.03
N ALA A 140 3.83 29.66 -11.50
CA ALA A 140 3.62 28.23 -11.73
C ALA A 140 3.46 27.48 -10.40
N ARG A 141 2.20 27.39 -9.92
CA ARG A 141 1.86 26.75 -8.63
C ARG A 141 0.90 25.58 -8.81
N PHE A 142 1.11 24.56 -8.00
CA PHE A 142 0.18 23.44 -7.83
C PHE A 142 -0.23 23.38 -6.35
N ASN A 143 -1.53 23.45 -6.05
CA ASN A 143 -2.06 23.47 -4.67
C ASN A 143 -1.40 24.51 -3.75
N GLY A 144 -1.04 25.69 -4.29
CA GLY A 144 -0.41 26.78 -3.54
C GLY A 144 1.12 26.65 -3.38
N GLU A 145 1.73 25.58 -3.83
CA GLU A 145 3.16 25.33 -3.84
C GLU A 145 3.73 25.40 -5.28
N ASP A 146 5.03 25.65 -5.39
CA ASP A 146 5.72 25.55 -6.68
C ASP A 146 5.56 24.15 -7.27
N ALA A 147 5.18 24.06 -8.54
CA ALA A 147 4.86 22.79 -9.19
C ALA A 147 6.05 21.83 -9.23
N GLN A 148 7.28 22.34 -9.35
CA GLN A 148 8.49 21.55 -9.33
C GLN A 148 8.75 20.96 -7.94
N ILE A 149 8.59 21.77 -6.89
CA ILE A 149 8.72 21.33 -5.49
C ILE A 149 7.67 20.28 -5.17
N ALA A 150 6.41 20.48 -5.55
CA ALA A 150 5.34 19.53 -5.36
C ALA A 150 5.63 18.17 -6.06
N SER A 151 6.14 18.23 -7.30
CA SER A 151 6.55 17.04 -8.04
C SER A 151 7.70 16.30 -7.35
N LEU A 152 8.73 17.00 -6.89
CA LEU A 152 9.88 16.40 -6.17
C LEU A 152 9.45 15.78 -4.85
N LYS A 153 8.56 16.42 -4.09
CA LYS A 153 8.01 15.84 -2.86
C LYS A 153 7.25 14.53 -3.11
N SER A 154 6.48 14.47 -4.20
CA SER A 154 5.78 13.24 -4.60
C SER A 154 6.76 12.12 -4.96
N GLN A 155 7.84 12.44 -5.71
CA GLN A 155 8.88 11.48 -6.06
C GLN A 155 9.67 11.01 -4.82
N ILE A 156 9.92 11.89 -3.86
CA ILE A 156 10.55 11.55 -2.58
C ILE A 156 9.65 10.59 -1.78
N ALA A 157 8.36 10.84 -1.74
CA ALA A 157 7.41 9.94 -1.08
C ALA A 157 7.42 8.54 -1.70
N GLU A 158 7.43 8.45 -3.04
CA GLU A 158 7.57 7.19 -3.76
C GLU A 158 8.90 6.49 -3.46
N ALA A 159 10.02 7.23 -3.51
CA ALA A 159 11.33 6.67 -3.23
C ALA A 159 11.49 6.19 -1.78
N ARG A 160 10.86 6.85 -0.81
CA ARG A 160 10.79 6.40 0.59
C ARG A 160 9.98 5.13 0.73
N TYR A 161 8.83 5.07 0.08
CA TYR A 161 8.02 3.85 0.05
C TYR A 161 8.81 2.69 -0.54
N ASP A 162 9.47 2.88 -1.70
CA ASP A 162 10.30 1.85 -2.30
C ASP A 162 11.43 1.37 -1.37
N LEU A 163 12.07 2.32 -0.65
CA LEU A 163 13.11 2.01 0.33
C LEU A 163 12.54 1.21 1.52
N GLU A 164 11.38 1.56 2.03
CA GLU A 164 10.71 0.81 3.10
C GLU A 164 10.37 -0.62 2.65
N GLN A 165 9.99 -0.79 1.37
CA GLN A 165 9.68 -2.12 0.81
C GLN A 165 10.92 -2.99 0.59
N THR A 166 12.15 -2.52 0.84
CA THR A 166 13.34 -3.38 0.86
C THR A 166 13.43 -4.26 2.09
N VAL A 167 12.68 -3.96 3.16
CA VAL A 167 12.63 -4.72 4.40
C VAL A 167 11.26 -5.36 4.55
N PHE A 168 11.20 -6.66 4.34
CA PHE A 168 9.96 -7.41 4.48
C PHE A 168 9.74 -7.88 5.92
N ARG A 169 8.55 -7.63 6.43
CA ARG A 169 8.17 -7.94 7.80
C ARG A 169 6.94 -8.83 7.83
N ALA A 170 6.80 -9.61 8.90
CA ALA A 170 5.64 -10.44 9.14
C ALA A 170 4.36 -9.57 9.24
N PRO A 171 3.32 -9.84 8.43
CA PRO A 171 2.09 -9.03 8.41
C PRO A 171 1.23 -9.24 9.68
N SER A 172 1.37 -10.39 10.32
CA SER A 172 0.71 -10.79 11.56
C SER A 172 1.58 -11.78 12.32
N ASP A 173 1.14 -12.21 13.49
CA ASP A 173 1.76 -13.36 14.15
C ASP A 173 1.53 -14.62 13.28
N GLY A 174 2.55 -15.47 13.17
CA GLY A 174 2.46 -16.65 12.30
C GLY A 174 3.81 -17.32 12.09
N TYR A 175 3.87 -18.19 11.10
CA TYR A 175 5.02 -19.02 10.79
C TYR A 175 5.45 -18.80 9.35
N VAL A 176 6.75 -18.85 9.10
CA VAL A 176 7.30 -18.91 7.74
C VAL A 176 7.62 -20.36 7.40
N THR A 177 7.17 -20.78 6.24
CA THR A 177 7.49 -22.08 5.67
C THR A 177 7.92 -21.93 4.21
N GLN A 178 8.52 -22.97 3.63
CA GLN A 178 8.98 -23.00 2.24
C GLN A 178 9.79 -21.75 1.85
N VAL A 179 10.85 -21.48 2.61
CA VAL A 179 11.77 -20.37 2.33
C VAL A 179 12.59 -20.70 1.07
N LEU A 180 12.22 -20.07 -0.04
CA LEU A 180 12.94 -20.17 -1.32
C LEU A 180 14.04 -19.12 -1.44
N ALA A 181 13.93 -18.05 -0.63
CA ALA A 181 14.91 -16.97 -0.55
C ALA A 181 16.25 -17.48 -0.02
N ARG A 182 17.32 -17.05 -0.64
CA ARG A 182 18.69 -17.26 -0.14
C ARG A 182 19.50 -15.98 -0.29
N PRO A 183 20.37 -15.64 0.67
CA PRO A 183 21.31 -14.55 0.51
C PRO A 183 22.11 -14.69 -0.80
N GLY A 184 22.30 -13.58 -1.53
CA GLY A 184 22.95 -13.55 -2.83
C GLY A 184 22.04 -13.84 -4.03
N THR A 185 20.81 -14.31 -3.84
CA THR A 185 19.84 -14.45 -4.93
C THR A 185 19.07 -13.15 -5.16
N THR A 186 18.56 -12.97 -6.37
CA THR A 186 17.78 -11.78 -6.73
C THR A 186 16.28 -12.07 -6.54
N ALA A 187 15.63 -11.27 -5.71
CA ALA A 187 14.19 -11.21 -5.62
C ALA A 187 13.66 -10.24 -6.69
N VAL A 188 12.63 -10.66 -7.41
CA VAL A 188 12.05 -9.88 -8.51
C VAL A 188 10.58 -9.64 -8.23
N ARG A 189 10.12 -8.43 -8.50
CA ARG A 189 8.70 -8.07 -8.45
C ARG A 189 7.90 -8.78 -9.56
N LEU A 190 7.65 -10.07 -9.37
CA LEU A 190 6.84 -10.88 -10.28
C LEU A 190 5.73 -11.58 -9.50
N PRO A 191 4.46 -11.50 -9.93
CA PRO A 191 3.31 -12.01 -9.18
C PRO A 191 3.32 -13.52 -8.94
N PHE A 192 4.13 -14.28 -9.68
CA PHE A 192 4.15 -15.75 -9.64
C PHE A 192 5.40 -16.36 -9.04
N LYS A 193 6.30 -15.54 -8.44
CA LYS A 193 7.50 -16.06 -7.76
C LYS A 193 7.54 -15.60 -6.30
N PRO A 194 6.81 -16.27 -5.40
CA PRO A 194 6.92 -15.97 -3.99
C PRO A 194 8.31 -16.31 -3.48
N VAL A 195 8.82 -15.49 -2.59
CA VAL A 195 10.13 -15.68 -1.93
C VAL A 195 10.01 -16.67 -0.78
N MET A 196 8.85 -16.68 -0.14
CA MET A 196 8.49 -17.59 0.94
C MET A 196 6.99 -17.63 1.12
N ILE A 197 6.52 -18.62 1.89
CA ILE A 197 5.12 -18.74 2.27
C ILE A 197 4.99 -18.42 3.75
N PHE A 198 4.09 -17.52 4.08
CA PHE A 198 3.74 -17.13 5.43
C PHE A 198 2.38 -17.74 5.81
N ILE A 199 2.30 -18.39 6.98
CA ILE A 199 1.08 -18.95 7.53
C ILE A 199 0.71 -18.12 8.76
N PRO A 200 -0.31 -17.26 8.68
CA PRO A 200 -0.74 -16.47 9.83
C PRO A 200 -1.33 -17.36 10.92
N GLN A 201 -1.09 -17.00 12.16
CA GLN A 201 -1.72 -17.65 13.29
C GLN A 201 -3.19 -17.25 13.35
N GLN A 202 -4.05 -18.06 12.75
CA GLN A 202 -5.49 -17.84 12.70
C GLN A 202 -6.25 -18.78 13.65
N LYS A 203 -7.55 -18.50 13.83
CA LYS A 203 -8.47 -19.44 14.46
C LYS A 203 -8.43 -20.77 13.70
N ARG A 204 -8.47 -21.85 14.46
CA ARG A 204 -8.36 -23.19 13.92
C ARG A 204 -9.63 -23.58 13.21
N GLN A 205 -9.54 -23.63 11.90
CA GLN A 205 -10.63 -24.01 11.03
C GLN A 205 -10.36 -25.37 10.41
N VAL A 206 -11.41 -26.16 10.33
CA VAL A 206 -11.41 -27.44 9.62
C VAL A 206 -12.34 -27.30 8.43
N VAL A 207 -11.88 -27.72 7.28
CA VAL A 207 -12.75 -27.87 6.12
C VAL A 207 -13.15 -29.34 6.02
N ALA A 208 -14.43 -29.58 6.05
CA ALA A 208 -15.03 -30.88 5.85
C ALA A 208 -15.76 -30.94 4.49
N VAL A 209 -15.66 -32.08 3.83
CA VAL A 209 -16.34 -32.34 2.56
C VAL A 209 -17.47 -33.31 2.79
N PHE A 210 -18.68 -32.86 2.61
CA PHE A 210 -19.91 -33.70 2.75
C PHE A 210 -20.45 -34.03 1.37
N ARG A 211 -21.18 -35.14 1.28
CA ARG A 211 -21.84 -35.56 0.04
C ARG A 211 -22.87 -34.50 -0.40
N GLN A 212 -23.03 -34.30 -1.71
CA GLN A 212 -23.92 -33.29 -2.27
C GLN A 212 -25.38 -33.40 -1.79
N ASN A 213 -25.85 -34.58 -1.47
CA ASN A 213 -27.19 -34.81 -0.92
C ASN A 213 -27.39 -34.23 0.51
N ALA A 214 -26.33 -33.81 1.17
CA ALA A 214 -26.39 -33.16 2.47
C ALA A 214 -26.62 -31.66 2.39
N ILE A 215 -26.50 -31.04 1.20
CA ILE A 215 -26.52 -29.58 1.02
C ILE A 215 -27.79 -28.90 1.59
N LEU A 216 -28.92 -29.52 1.42
CA LEU A 216 -30.22 -29.01 1.90
C LEU A 216 -30.40 -29.08 3.43
N ARG A 217 -29.47 -29.70 4.13
CA ARG A 217 -29.56 -29.97 5.58
C ARG A 217 -28.44 -29.30 6.37
N LEU A 218 -27.46 -28.72 5.70
CA LEU A 218 -26.30 -28.10 6.33
C LEU A 218 -26.55 -26.61 6.44
N GLU A 219 -26.60 -26.11 7.67
CA GLU A 219 -26.84 -24.72 7.95
C GLU A 219 -25.68 -24.13 8.78
N GLN A 220 -25.51 -22.81 8.66
CA GLN A 220 -24.55 -22.09 9.48
C GLN A 220 -25.05 -22.09 10.92
N GLY A 221 -24.17 -22.48 11.86
CA GLY A 221 -24.49 -22.59 13.28
C GLY A 221 -24.71 -24.01 13.76
N ASP A 222 -24.86 -24.99 12.85
CA ASP A 222 -25.01 -26.40 13.21
C ASP A 222 -23.86 -26.90 14.07
N GLU A 223 -24.17 -27.74 15.05
CA GLU A 223 -23.17 -28.39 15.88
C GLU A 223 -22.37 -29.40 15.04
N ALA A 224 -21.06 -29.44 15.27
CA ALA A 224 -20.16 -30.37 14.62
C ALA A 224 -19.23 -31.02 15.63
N GLU A 225 -18.87 -32.26 15.35
CA GLU A 225 -17.80 -32.95 16.04
C GLU A 225 -16.72 -33.36 15.03
N VAL A 226 -15.45 -33.18 15.40
CA VAL A 226 -14.30 -33.49 14.55
C VAL A 226 -13.34 -34.40 15.31
N VAL A 227 -12.86 -35.42 14.63
CA VAL A 227 -11.87 -36.39 15.13
C VAL A 227 -10.67 -36.33 14.19
N PHE A 228 -9.48 -36.13 14.76
CA PHE A 228 -8.23 -36.11 14.00
C PHE A 228 -7.54 -37.46 14.04
N ASN A 229 -7.04 -37.90 12.90
CA ASN A 229 -6.27 -39.15 12.83
C ASN A 229 -4.99 -39.11 13.70
N GLY A 230 -4.41 -37.92 13.83
CA GLY A 230 -3.22 -37.68 14.65
C GLY A 230 -3.48 -37.55 16.16
N LEU A 231 -4.75 -37.52 16.61
CA LEU A 231 -5.16 -37.45 18.01
C LEU A 231 -6.26 -38.50 18.28
N PRO A 232 -5.92 -39.81 18.26
CA PRO A 232 -6.89 -40.87 18.42
C PRO A 232 -7.56 -40.80 19.81
N GLY A 233 -8.82 -41.20 19.88
CA GLY A 233 -9.60 -41.20 21.11
C GLY A 233 -10.19 -39.87 21.55
N GLN A 234 -9.84 -38.75 20.88
CA GLN A 234 -10.32 -37.41 21.23
C GLN A 234 -11.35 -36.91 20.21
N VAL A 235 -12.41 -36.30 20.72
CA VAL A 235 -13.47 -35.68 19.91
C VAL A 235 -13.52 -34.19 20.22
N TYR A 236 -13.43 -33.37 19.20
CA TYR A 236 -13.43 -31.92 19.32
C TYR A 236 -14.76 -31.37 18.86
N ALA A 237 -15.45 -30.64 19.76
CA ALA A 237 -16.66 -29.94 19.43
C ALA A 237 -16.38 -28.67 18.63
N GLY A 238 -17.21 -28.42 17.66
CA GLY A 238 -17.14 -27.21 16.82
C GLY A 238 -18.51 -26.78 16.33
N LYS A 239 -18.53 -25.69 15.58
CA LYS A 239 -19.74 -25.19 14.92
C LYS A 239 -19.46 -24.89 13.45
N VAL A 240 -20.45 -25.13 12.63
CA VAL A 240 -20.44 -24.75 11.22
C VAL A 240 -20.43 -23.24 11.12
N THR A 241 -19.35 -22.69 10.58
CA THR A 241 -19.20 -21.25 10.38
C THR A 241 -19.71 -20.84 9.02
N LYS A 242 -19.47 -21.68 8.01
CA LYS A 242 -19.86 -21.38 6.63
C LYS A 242 -20.03 -22.67 5.83
N VAL A 243 -21.10 -22.72 5.08
CA VAL A 243 -21.27 -23.69 3.98
C VAL A 243 -20.87 -22.98 2.70
N LEU A 244 -19.87 -23.51 1.99
CA LEU A 244 -19.39 -22.85 0.77
C LEU A 244 -20.41 -23.02 -0.35
N PRO A 245 -20.85 -21.93 -0.99
CA PRO A 245 -21.89 -21.98 -2.02
C PRO A 245 -21.38 -22.55 -3.34
N THR A 246 -20.08 -22.76 -3.46
CA THR A 246 -19.44 -23.17 -4.73
C THR A 246 -18.62 -24.44 -4.49
N ILE A 247 -18.89 -25.46 -5.28
CA ILE A 247 -18.06 -26.65 -5.37
C ILE A 247 -16.90 -26.29 -6.31
N PRO A 248 -15.63 -26.63 -5.99
CA PRO A 248 -14.46 -26.25 -6.79
C PRO A 248 -14.58 -26.64 -8.27
N ASP A 249 -15.21 -27.77 -8.58
CA ASP A 249 -15.40 -28.26 -9.94
C ASP A 249 -16.39 -27.41 -10.75
N GLY A 250 -17.18 -26.55 -10.09
CA GLY A 250 -18.10 -25.59 -10.72
C GLY A 250 -17.55 -24.17 -10.84
N SER A 251 -16.31 -23.91 -10.44
CA SER A 251 -15.73 -22.58 -10.49
C SER A 251 -14.86 -22.37 -11.74
N TYR A 252 -15.07 -21.23 -12.42
CA TYR A 252 -14.14 -20.74 -13.45
C TYR A 252 -12.86 -20.28 -12.80
N GLN A 253 -11.73 -20.79 -13.25
CA GLN A 253 -10.44 -20.22 -12.88
C GLN A 253 -10.19 -18.93 -13.65
N ALA A 254 -9.48 -17.98 -13.03
CA ALA A 254 -9.10 -16.72 -13.64
C ALA A 254 -8.25 -16.88 -14.92
N SER A 255 -7.72 -18.08 -15.18
CA SER A 255 -6.99 -18.45 -16.39
C SER A 255 -7.90 -18.71 -17.61
N GLY A 256 -9.22 -18.70 -17.44
CA GLY A 256 -10.18 -19.02 -18.51
C GLY A 256 -10.22 -20.50 -18.91
N ALA A 257 -9.41 -21.35 -18.32
CA ALA A 257 -9.49 -22.78 -18.53
C ALA A 257 -10.59 -23.37 -17.62
N LEU A 258 -11.58 -24.02 -18.21
CA LEU A 258 -12.41 -24.97 -17.47
C LEU A 258 -11.47 -26.02 -16.91
N GLN A 259 -11.40 -26.17 -15.60
CA GLN A 259 -10.88 -27.43 -15.05
C GLN A 259 -11.81 -28.49 -15.59
N GLY A 260 -11.30 -29.25 -16.57
CA GLY A 260 -12.03 -30.39 -17.07
C GLY A 260 -12.48 -31.24 -15.92
N LEU A 261 -13.62 -31.89 -16.05
CA LEU A 261 -14.14 -32.93 -15.18
C LEU A 261 -13.07 -34.02 -14.99
N SER A 262 -11.96 -33.68 -14.39
CA SER A 262 -10.95 -34.62 -13.93
C SER A 262 -11.55 -35.30 -12.72
N ALA A 263 -12.32 -36.32 -13.01
CA ALA A 263 -12.82 -37.26 -12.05
C ALA A 263 -11.66 -37.90 -11.29
N THR A 264 -11.15 -37.22 -10.28
CA THR A 264 -10.54 -37.90 -9.16
C THR A 264 -11.69 -38.35 -8.29
N PRO A 265 -12.05 -39.65 -8.29
CA PRO A 265 -13.17 -40.13 -7.50
C PRO A 265 -12.94 -39.77 -6.04
N GLY A 266 -13.84 -38.99 -5.45
CA GLY A 266 -13.82 -38.65 -4.03
C GLY A 266 -13.67 -37.17 -3.66
N ARG A 267 -13.64 -36.23 -4.63
CA ARG A 267 -13.65 -34.78 -4.39
C ARG A 267 -14.99 -34.10 -4.59
N GLU A 268 -16.00 -34.86 -5.03
CA GLU A 268 -17.34 -34.29 -5.23
C GLU A 268 -18.05 -34.13 -3.89
N GLY A 269 -18.23 -32.88 -3.44
CA GLY A 269 -18.93 -32.64 -2.18
C GLY A 269 -19.10 -31.17 -1.86
N VAL A 270 -19.94 -30.95 -0.86
CA VAL A 270 -20.17 -29.63 -0.29
C VAL A 270 -19.09 -29.34 0.74
N TYR A 271 -18.39 -28.23 0.59
CA TYR A 271 -17.35 -27.81 1.53
C TYR A 271 -17.95 -27.01 2.68
N VAL A 272 -17.64 -27.41 3.88
CA VAL A 272 -18.15 -26.82 5.10
C VAL A 272 -16.97 -26.40 5.97
N MET A 273 -16.95 -25.16 6.40
CA MET A 273 -15.97 -24.66 7.36
C MET A 273 -16.51 -24.84 8.77
N ILE A 274 -15.71 -25.44 9.62
CA ILE A 274 -16.04 -25.75 11.02
C ILE A 274 -15.01 -25.05 11.89
N ASP A 275 -15.45 -24.18 12.78
CA ASP A 275 -14.63 -23.59 13.83
C ASP A 275 -14.61 -24.52 15.04
N LEU A 276 -13.44 -24.88 15.50
CA LEU A 276 -13.27 -25.74 16.67
C LEU A 276 -13.11 -24.91 17.94
N ALA A 277 -13.65 -25.43 19.03
CA ALA A 277 -13.39 -24.91 20.36
C ALA A 277 -11.88 -24.98 20.67
N ALA A 278 -11.37 -23.95 21.36
CA ALA A 278 -9.95 -23.86 21.70
C ALA A 278 -9.53 -25.03 22.60
N SER A 279 -8.56 -25.82 22.17
CA SER A 279 -7.91 -26.89 22.96
C SER A 279 -6.40 -26.78 22.83
N ARG A 280 -5.66 -27.11 23.88
CA ARG A 280 -4.19 -27.13 23.87
C ARG A 280 -3.65 -28.14 22.87
N ASP A 281 -4.27 -29.32 22.79
CA ASP A 281 -3.81 -30.42 21.92
C ASP A 281 -3.87 -30.05 20.43
N LEU A 282 -4.88 -29.31 20.05
CA LEU A 282 -5.01 -28.76 18.69
C LEU A 282 -3.90 -27.74 18.34
N ALA A 283 -3.19 -27.19 19.34
CA ALA A 283 -2.09 -26.25 19.10
C ALA A 283 -0.89 -26.93 18.47
N HIS A 284 -0.64 -28.15 18.85
CA HIS A 284 0.52 -28.94 18.42
C HIS A 284 0.25 -29.73 17.13
N LEU A 285 -1.02 -29.76 16.69
CA LEU A 285 -1.39 -30.55 15.51
C LEU A 285 -1.00 -29.78 14.24
N PRO A 286 -0.14 -30.35 13.37
CA PRO A 286 0.24 -29.72 12.11
C PRO A 286 -0.98 -29.39 11.23
N ASP A 287 -0.87 -28.35 10.41
CA ASP A 287 -1.85 -28.08 9.38
C ASP A 287 -1.76 -29.14 8.27
N GLY A 288 -2.89 -29.49 7.67
CA GLY A 288 -2.95 -30.56 6.69
C GLY A 288 -3.30 -31.93 7.25
N VAL A 289 -3.36 -32.09 8.59
CA VAL A 289 -3.75 -33.35 9.20
C VAL A 289 -5.16 -33.75 8.81
N SER A 290 -5.32 -34.98 8.41
CA SER A 290 -6.61 -35.60 8.07
C SER A 290 -7.49 -35.76 9.31
N ALA A 291 -8.76 -35.52 9.11
CA ALA A 291 -9.78 -35.64 10.13
C ALA A 291 -11.07 -36.24 9.57
N GLN A 292 -11.95 -36.62 10.45
CA GLN A 292 -13.33 -36.96 10.12
C GLN A 292 -14.26 -35.98 10.86
N ALA A 293 -15.27 -35.46 10.15
CA ALA A 293 -16.25 -34.54 10.73
C ALA A 293 -17.66 -35.13 10.62
N ALA A 294 -18.45 -34.88 11.66
CA ALA A 294 -19.89 -35.10 11.64
C ALA A 294 -20.59 -33.76 12.00
N VAL A 295 -21.61 -33.40 11.24
CA VAL A 295 -22.48 -32.26 11.52
C VAL A 295 -23.83 -32.81 11.98
N TYR A 296 -24.36 -32.21 13.01
CA TYR A 296 -25.64 -32.60 13.61
C TYR A 296 -26.66 -31.50 13.25
N THR A 297 -27.61 -31.85 12.45
CA THR A 297 -28.72 -30.99 12.04
C THR A 297 -29.98 -31.34 12.82
N ASP A 298 -30.89 -30.42 12.99
CA ASP A 298 -32.17 -30.63 13.71
C ASP A 298 -33.06 -31.68 13.05
N HIS A 299 -32.77 -32.03 11.80
CA HIS A 299 -33.44 -33.08 11.07
C HIS A 299 -32.89 -34.48 11.53
N PHE A 300 -33.75 -35.32 12.08
CA PHE A 300 -33.42 -36.66 12.57
C PHE A 300 -32.56 -36.69 13.84
N ALA A 301 -32.99 -36.03 14.89
CA ALA A 301 -32.31 -36.05 16.21
C ALA A 301 -32.02 -37.49 16.75
N HIS A 302 -32.85 -38.47 16.47
CA HIS A 302 -32.63 -39.85 16.87
C HIS A 302 -31.42 -40.52 16.22
N VAL A 303 -31.05 -40.12 15.01
CA VAL A 303 -29.86 -40.65 14.29
C VAL A 303 -28.58 -39.96 14.74
N SER A 304 -28.67 -38.82 15.38
CA SER A 304 -27.51 -38.04 15.87
C SER A 304 -26.72 -38.84 16.91
N VAL A 305 -27.43 -39.57 17.81
CA VAL A 305 -26.82 -40.41 18.85
C VAL A 305 -26.00 -41.55 18.21
N MET A 306 -26.55 -42.20 17.22
CA MET A 306 -25.81 -43.27 16.50
C MET A 306 -24.56 -42.73 15.80
N ARG A 307 -24.65 -41.53 15.17
CA ARG A 307 -23.49 -40.88 14.55
C ARG A 307 -22.41 -40.52 15.57
N LYS A 308 -22.81 -40.00 16.75
CA LYS A 308 -21.88 -39.71 17.84
C LYS A 308 -21.13 -40.96 18.29
N VAL A 309 -21.83 -42.10 18.43
CA VAL A 309 -21.22 -43.39 18.77
C VAL A 309 -20.26 -43.86 17.69
N LEU A 310 -20.68 -43.82 16.41
CA LEU A 310 -19.84 -44.24 15.29
C LEU A 310 -18.57 -43.38 15.16
N LEU A 311 -18.67 -42.07 15.34
CA LEU A 311 -17.51 -41.18 15.29
C LEU A 311 -16.50 -41.51 16.42
N ARG A 312 -17.00 -41.78 17.62
CA ARG A 312 -16.15 -42.21 18.75
C ARG A 312 -15.52 -43.57 18.50
N MET A 313 -16.27 -44.52 17.97
CA MET A 313 -15.72 -45.83 17.58
C MET A 313 -14.61 -45.65 16.53
N THR A 314 -14.81 -44.84 15.54
CA THR A 314 -13.78 -44.54 14.51
C THR A 314 -12.54 -43.93 15.13
N SER A 315 -12.71 -43.00 16.07
CA SER A 315 -11.60 -42.40 16.82
C SER A 315 -10.78 -43.44 17.60
N TRP A 316 -11.46 -44.43 18.24
CA TRP A 316 -10.81 -45.52 18.96
C TRP A 316 -10.15 -46.54 18.03
N LEU A 317 -10.71 -46.77 16.82
CA LEU A 317 -10.08 -47.63 15.81
C LEU A 317 -8.70 -47.12 15.41
N HIS A 318 -8.48 -45.79 15.30
CA HIS A 318 -7.16 -45.21 15.05
C HIS A 318 -6.14 -45.47 16.19
N TYR A 319 -6.62 -45.85 17.39
CA TYR A 319 -5.76 -46.32 18.49
C TYR A 319 -5.30 -47.76 18.30
N LEU A 320 -6.17 -48.59 17.71
CA LEU A 320 -5.92 -50.00 17.51
C LEU A 320 -5.09 -50.29 16.25
N TYR A 321 -5.30 -49.48 15.20
CA TYR A 321 -4.54 -49.55 13.97
C TYR A 321 -3.46 -48.47 13.96
N LEU A 322 -2.43 -48.68 14.80
CA LEU A 322 -1.17 -48.00 14.61
C LEU A 322 -0.53 -48.64 13.37
N ASP A 323 -0.78 -48.08 12.21
CA ASP A 323 -0.04 -48.40 10.99
C ASP A 323 1.44 -48.06 11.22
N HIS A 324 2.23 -49.15 11.35
CA HIS A 324 3.68 -49.07 11.39
C HIS A 324 4.26 -48.87 10.00
#